data_cdf2bfd8cd7a8575a7717e8c21ab04da
#
_entry.id   cdf2bfd8cd7a8575a7717e8c21ab04da
#
_cell.length_a   1.000
_cell.length_b   1.000
_cell.length_c   1.000
_cell.angle_alpha   90.00
_cell.angle_beta   90.00
_cell.angle_gamma   90.00
#
_symmetry.space_group_name_H-M   'P 1'
#
loop_
_entity.id
_entity.type
_entity.pdbx_description
1 polymer ?
#
loop_
_entity_poly.entity_id
_entity_poly.type
_entity_poly.pdbx_seq_one_letter_code
_entity_poly.pdbx_strand_id
1 'polypeptide(L)'
;CEGNCENGFGKWTYTDKTTYEGNWVGTQKHGQGIETWPNGYIYKGEFKKSEWSGQGILIFPDGSSYEGEWANGFMNGKGKFIWSDGKEKKGIWKNGKLQK
;
A
#
# COMPACT_ATOMS: atom_id res chain seq x y z
N CYS A 1 13.49 6.98 13.77
CA CYS A 1 12.21 7.58 13.35
C CYS A 1 12.38 9.08 13.15
N GLU A 2 11.96 9.59 12.01
CA GLU A 2 11.87 11.00 11.75
C GLU A 2 10.42 11.43 11.96
N GLY A 3 10.18 12.46 12.80
CA GLY A 3 8.84 12.91 13.14
C GLY A 3 8.24 12.14 14.30
N ASN A 4 6.94 11.86 14.23
CA ASN A 4 6.21 11.19 15.33
C ASN A 4 5.70 9.82 14.88
N CYS A 5 6.47 8.77 15.16
CA CYS A 5 6.09 7.40 14.80
C CYS A 5 5.25 6.70 15.88
N GLU A 6 4.61 7.48 16.73
CA GLU A 6 3.67 6.95 17.73
C GLU A 6 2.27 7.46 17.48
N ASN A 7 2.11 8.78 17.37
CA ASN A 7 0.80 9.40 17.16
C ASN A 7 0.99 10.68 16.35
N GLY A 8 0.90 10.58 15.04
CA GLY A 8 1.06 11.72 14.16
C GLY A 8 1.76 11.31 12.88
N PHE A 9 2.39 12.27 12.20
CA PHE A 9 3.11 12.02 10.95
C PHE A 9 4.58 11.74 11.24
N GLY A 10 5.10 10.64 10.70
CA GLY A 10 6.50 10.29 10.87
C GLY A 10 7.00 9.33 9.82
N LYS A 11 8.33 9.24 9.70
CA LYS A 11 9.00 8.33 8.78
C LYS A 11 9.85 7.34 9.57
N TRP A 12 9.59 6.06 9.35
CA TRP A 12 10.33 4.96 9.96
C TRP A 12 11.10 4.21 8.88
N THR A 13 12.38 3.92 9.16
CA THR A 13 13.21 3.08 8.29
C THR A 13 13.52 1.78 9.02
N TYR A 14 13.12 0.66 8.41
CA TYR A 14 13.35 -0.66 8.97
C TYR A 14 14.78 -1.13 8.70
N THR A 15 15.20 -2.18 9.40
CA THR A 15 16.57 -2.70 9.27
C THR A 15 16.88 -3.24 7.87
N ASP A 16 15.86 -3.71 7.14
CA ASP A 16 15.99 -4.18 5.76
C ASP A 16 15.95 -3.05 4.72
N LYS A 17 15.89 -1.78 5.19
CA LYS A 17 15.78 -0.56 4.40
C LYS A 17 14.39 -0.28 3.84
N THR A 18 13.39 -1.06 4.20
CA THR A 18 11.99 -0.70 3.94
C THR A 18 11.66 0.59 4.70
N THR A 19 10.92 1.50 4.09
CA THR A 19 10.52 2.74 4.76
C THR A 19 9.01 2.90 4.77
N TYR A 20 8.49 3.51 5.83
CA TYR A 20 7.10 3.97 5.89
C TYR A 20 7.09 5.44 6.24
N GLU A 21 6.39 6.25 5.46
CA GLU A 21 6.21 7.67 5.72
C GLU A 21 4.73 7.98 5.70
N GLY A 22 4.17 8.41 6.83
CA GLY A 22 2.75 8.67 6.92
C GLY A 22 2.28 8.80 8.34
N ASN A 23 1.00 8.56 8.55
CA ASN A 23 0.36 8.72 9.84
C ASN A 23 0.51 7.48 10.72
N TRP A 24 0.59 7.71 12.02
CA TRP A 24 0.74 6.68 13.05
C TRP A 24 -0.30 6.88 14.13
N VAL A 25 -0.81 5.79 14.69
CA VAL A 25 -1.66 5.79 15.88
C VAL A 25 -1.23 4.64 16.77
N GLY A 26 -0.78 4.94 17.98
CA GLY A 26 -0.33 3.95 18.93
C GLY A 26 0.79 3.07 18.39
N THR A 27 1.78 3.65 17.71
CA THR A 27 2.91 2.97 17.06
C THR A 27 2.53 2.08 15.88
N GLN A 28 1.28 2.15 15.43
CA GLN A 28 0.81 1.41 14.25
C GLN A 28 0.58 2.36 13.08
N LYS A 29 0.89 1.88 11.87
CA LYS A 29 0.57 2.63 10.63
C LYS A 29 -0.95 2.74 10.55
N HIS A 30 -1.44 3.95 10.32
CA HIS A 30 -2.88 4.19 10.29
C HIS A 30 -3.18 5.46 9.50
N GLY A 31 -4.23 5.41 8.65
CA GLY A 31 -4.55 6.54 7.78
C GLY A 31 -3.70 6.52 6.52
N GLN A 32 -3.33 7.68 6.02
CA GLN A 32 -2.59 7.80 4.75
C GLN A 32 -1.09 7.61 4.94
N GLY A 33 -0.45 6.87 4.05
CA GLY A 33 0.98 6.67 4.10
C GLY A 33 1.57 6.12 2.81
N ILE A 34 2.90 6.11 2.75
CA ILE A 34 3.68 5.57 1.63
C ILE A 34 4.69 4.59 2.20
N GLU A 35 4.64 3.36 1.72
CA GLU A 35 5.57 2.31 2.12
C GLU A 35 6.43 1.92 0.92
N THR A 36 7.75 1.91 1.09
CA THR A 36 8.70 1.65 0.02
C THR A 36 9.61 0.50 0.42
N TRP A 37 9.71 -0.53 -0.42
CA TRP A 37 10.57 -1.69 -0.18
C TRP A 37 11.83 -1.64 -1.05
N PRO A 38 12.94 -2.22 -0.56
CA PRO A 38 14.20 -2.23 -1.32
C PRO A 38 14.11 -2.96 -2.66
N ASN A 39 13.16 -3.89 -2.82
CA ASN A 39 12.98 -4.65 -4.06
C ASN A 39 12.20 -3.89 -5.13
N GLY A 40 11.80 -2.62 -4.85
CA GLY A 40 11.15 -1.78 -5.84
C GLY A 40 9.64 -1.67 -5.73
N TYR A 41 9.00 -2.39 -4.82
CA TYR A 41 7.56 -2.23 -4.57
C TYR A 41 7.31 -0.94 -3.79
N ILE A 42 6.22 -0.25 -4.12
CA ILE A 42 5.79 0.97 -3.42
C ILE A 42 4.28 0.89 -3.22
N TYR A 43 3.82 1.04 -1.98
CA TYR A 43 2.39 1.16 -1.69
C TYR A 43 2.08 2.59 -1.24
N LYS A 44 1.06 3.19 -1.84
CA LYS A 44 0.57 4.52 -1.46
C LYS A 44 -0.92 4.41 -1.19
N GLY A 45 -1.35 4.74 0.02
CA GLY A 45 -2.76 4.69 0.32
C GLY A 45 -3.05 4.59 1.80
N GLU A 46 -4.18 3.96 2.12
CA GLU A 46 -4.67 3.88 3.47
C GLU A 46 -4.14 2.67 4.21
N PHE A 47 -3.89 2.86 5.49
CA PHE A 47 -3.44 1.82 6.41
C PHE A 47 -4.41 1.73 7.59
N LYS A 48 -4.59 0.55 8.12
CA LYS A 48 -5.34 0.30 9.35
C LYS A 48 -4.63 -0.79 10.13
N LYS A 49 -4.20 -0.46 11.35
CA LYS A 49 -3.46 -1.39 12.22
C LYS A 49 -2.27 -2.03 11.47
N SER A 50 -1.49 -1.18 10.80
CA SER A 50 -0.28 -1.56 10.05
C SER A 50 -0.54 -2.40 8.80
N GLU A 51 -1.79 -2.57 8.39
CA GLU A 51 -2.16 -3.30 7.18
C GLU A 51 -2.73 -2.38 6.11
N TRP A 52 -2.55 -2.72 4.85
CA TRP A 52 -3.15 -1.99 3.73
C TRP A 52 -4.66 -2.17 3.80
N SER A 53 -5.38 -1.07 3.70
CA SER A 53 -6.84 -1.07 3.86
C SER A 53 -7.44 0.07 3.06
N GLY A 54 -8.75 -0.03 2.74
CA GLY A 54 -9.42 1.04 2.01
C GLY A 54 -8.87 1.23 0.61
N GLN A 55 -8.64 2.47 0.19
CA GLN A 55 -8.15 2.79 -1.15
C GLN A 55 -6.63 2.91 -1.16
N GLY A 56 -6.00 2.29 -2.16
CA GLY A 56 -4.55 2.35 -2.28
C GLY A 56 -4.03 1.93 -3.63
N ILE A 57 -2.76 2.27 -3.91
CA ILE A 57 -2.07 1.94 -5.14
C ILE A 57 -0.81 1.18 -4.79
N LEU A 58 -0.66 -0.04 -5.32
CA LEU A 58 0.60 -0.79 -5.22
C LEU A 58 1.31 -0.71 -6.56
N ILE A 59 2.55 -0.22 -6.54
CA ILE A 59 3.40 -0.10 -7.71
C ILE A 59 4.43 -1.21 -7.68
N PHE A 60 4.52 -1.97 -8.78
CA PHE A 60 5.45 -3.10 -8.91
C PHE A 60 6.78 -2.63 -9.51
N PRO A 61 7.87 -3.38 -9.30
CA PRO A 61 9.19 -2.99 -9.81
C PRO A 61 9.26 -2.84 -11.33
N ASP A 62 8.39 -3.54 -12.08
CA ASP A 62 8.37 -3.50 -13.55
C ASP A 62 7.57 -2.30 -14.10
N GLY A 63 7.02 -1.46 -13.22
CA GLY A 63 6.21 -0.30 -13.62
C GLY A 63 4.72 -0.58 -13.70
N SER A 64 4.28 -1.82 -13.53
CA SER A 64 2.85 -2.12 -13.43
C SER A 64 2.33 -1.69 -12.05
N SER A 65 1.01 -1.59 -11.92
CA SER A 65 0.41 -1.16 -10.65
C SER A 65 -0.99 -1.72 -10.48
N TYR A 66 -1.43 -1.82 -9.22
CA TYR A 66 -2.81 -2.10 -8.88
C TYR A 66 -3.37 -0.90 -8.11
N GLU A 67 -4.53 -0.41 -8.53
CA GLU A 67 -5.20 0.73 -7.90
C GLU A 67 -6.62 0.32 -7.53
N GLY A 68 -6.96 0.38 -6.25
CA GLY A 68 -8.29 -0.01 -5.82
C GLY A 68 -8.41 -0.26 -4.34
N GLU A 69 -9.36 -1.13 -3.99
CA GLU A 69 -9.71 -1.41 -2.61
C GLU A 69 -8.86 -2.53 -2.02
N TRP A 70 -8.53 -2.37 -0.74
CA TRP A 70 -7.69 -3.29 0.02
C TRP A 70 -8.37 -3.64 1.33
N ALA A 71 -8.16 -4.85 1.81
CA ALA A 71 -8.59 -5.27 3.13
C ALA A 71 -7.59 -6.27 3.68
N ASN A 72 -7.14 -6.03 4.93
CA ASN A 72 -6.21 -6.92 5.64
C ASN A 72 -4.95 -7.24 4.83
N GLY A 73 -4.43 -6.26 4.08
CA GLY A 73 -3.22 -6.42 3.29
C GLY A 73 -3.41 -7.07 1.93
N PHE A 74 -4.65 -7.38 1.54
CA PHE A 74 -4.95 -8.01 0.25
C PHE A 74 -5.82 -7.13 -0.62
N MET A 75 -5.66 -7.28 -1.94
CA MET A 75 -6.59 -6.68 -2.90
C MET A 75 -7.98 -7.28 -2.65
N ASN A 76 -8.96 -6.44 -2.42
CA ASN A 76 -10.29 -6.91 -2.06
C ASN A 76 -11.33 -5.85 -2.39
N GLY A 77 -12.22 -6.17 -3.36
CA GLY A 77 -13.22 -5.25 -3.85
C GLY A 77 -12.90 -4.78 -5.25
N LYS A 78 -13.40 -3.60 -5.60
CA LYS A 78 -13.22 -3.03 -6.94
C LYS A 78 -11.80 -2.51 -7.12
N GLY A 79 -11.21 -2.83 -8.26
CA GLY A 79 -9.86 -2.34 -8.56
C GLY A 79 -9.52 -2.40 -10.04
N LYS A 80 -8.34 -1.87 -10.35
CA LYS A 80 -7.83 -1.79 -11.71
C LYS A 80 -6.36 -2.17 -11.70
N PHE A 81 -5.98 -3.15 -12.51
CA PHE A 81 -4.58 -3.50 -12.73
C PHE A 81 -4.10 -2.81 -14.00
N ILE A 82 -2.95 -2.14 -13.92
CA ILE A 82 -2.35 -1.41 -15.03
C ILE A 82 -1.00 -2.04 -15.32
N TRP A 83 -0.84 -2.60 -16.53
CA TRP A 83 0.44 -3.19 -16.95
C TRP A 83 1.44 -2.11 -17.35
N SER A 84 2.70 -2.46 -17.39
CA SER A 84 3.78 -1.52 -17.72
C SER A 84 3.66 -0.92 -19.13
N ASP A 85 2.93 -1.58 -20.04
CA ASP A 85 2.66 -1.06 -21.39
C ASP A 85 1.44 -0.14 -21.46
N GLY A 86 0.78 0.09 -20.32
CA GLY A 86 -0.39 0.98 -20.24
C GLY A 86 -1.73 0.29 -20.39
N LYS A 87 -1.75 -1.02 -20.64
CA LYS A 87 -3.01 -1.77 -20.69
C LYS A 87 -3.62 -1.89 -19.31
N GLU A 88 -4.94 -1.93 -19.23
CA GLU A 88 -5.67 -1.96 -17.97
C GLU A 88 -6.68 -3.07 -17.93
N LYS A 89 -6.92 -3.62 -16.73
CA LYS A 89 -8.00 -4.54 -16.46
C LYS A 89 -8.72 -4.15 -15.19
N LYS A 90 -10.01 -3.84 -15.32
CA LYS A 90 -10.88 -3.54 -14.18
C LYS A 90 -11.62 -4.78 -13.77
N GLY A 91 -11.89 -4.93 -12.47
CA GLY A 91 -12.62 -6.09 -11.99
C GLY A 91 -12.83 -6.06 -10.48
N ILE A 92 -13.23 -7.21 -9.97
CA ILE A 92 -13.45 -7.41 -8.54
C ILE A 92 -12.38 -8.40 -8.06
N TRP A 93 -11.68 -8.04 -7.02
CA TRP A 93 -10.67 -8.89 -6.39
C TRP A 93 -11.19 -9.43 -5.07
N LYS A 94 -10.74 -10.62 -4.71
CA LYS A 94 -11.04 -11.22 -3.41
C LYS A 94 -9.79 -11.93 -2.92
N ASN A 95 -9.29 -11.49 -1.75
CA ASN A 95 -8.07 -12.03 -1.15
C ASN A 95 -6.90 -12.06 -2.13
N GLY A 96 -6.74 -10.99 -2.92
CA GLY A 96 -5.64 -10.84 -3.87
C GLY A 96 -5.86 -11.49 -5.22
N LYS A 97 -7.02 -12.10 -5.46
CA LYS A 97 -7.31 -12.80 -6.71
C LYS A 97 -8.43 -12.12 -7.49
N LEU A 98 -8.24 -11.98 -8.80
CA LEU A 98 -9.27 -11.44 -9.68
C LEU A 98 -10.42 -12.43 -9.80
N GLN A 99 -11.62 -11.95 -9.58
CA GLN A 99 -12.84 -12.75 -9.74
C GLN A 99 -13.34 -12.63 -11.17
N LYS A 100 -13.74 -13.74 -11.74
CA LYS A 100 -14.29 -13.79 -13.08
C LYS A 100 -15.81 -13.66 -13.08
#